data_16596855df6ed10674f68edff98bd247
#
_entry.id   16596855df6ed10674f68edff98bd247
#
_cell.length_a   1.000
_cell.length_b   1.000
_cell.length_c   1.000
_cell.angle_alpha   90.00
_cell.angle_beta   90.00
_cell.angle_gamma   90.00
#
_symmetry.space_group_name_H-M   'P 1'
#
loop_
_entity.id
_entity.type
_entity.pdbx_description
1 polymer ?
#
loop_
_entity_poly.entity_id
_entity_poly.type
_entity_poly.pdbx_seq_one_letter_code
_entity_poly.pdbx_strand_id
1 'polypeptide(L)'
;MKLNPDCIRDILISVEEKTSLNDPIRFDPGKIPSTLTQYPDDVILYHVKQCELSGLFGGKTYWFLNGGCMVQYLSPLGHQFLSDIRSDNNWTKTKEIAHTV
;
A
#
# COMPACT_ATOMS: atom_id res chain seq x y z
N MET A 1 -16.31 0.82 2.79
CA MET A 1 -15.36 1.03 1.67
C MET A 1 -14.88 -0.31 1.17
N LYS A 2 -14.87 -0.53 -0.13
CA LYS A 2 -14.45 -1.81 -0.71
C LYS A 2 -12.96 -1.82 -0.98
N LEU A 3 -12.33 -3.00 -0.88
CA LEU A 3 -10.94 -3.15 -1.26
C LEU A 3 -10.77 -2.96 -2.76
N ASN A 4 -9.75 -2.20 -3.13
CA ASN A 4 -9.36 -1.98 -4.52
C ASN A 4 -7.96 -2.59 -4.71
N PRO A 5 -7.85 -3.75 -5.39
CA PRO A 5 -6.56 -4.40 -5.59
C PRO A 5 -5.54 -3.54 -6.33
N ASP A 6 -5.99 -2.70 -7.25
CA ASP A 6 -5.07 -1.79 -7.97
C ASP A 6 -4.47 -0.76 -7.02
N CYS A 7 -5.27 -0.25 -6.08
CA CYS A 7 -4.78 0.70 -5.07
C CYS A 7 -3.74 0.04 -4.15
N ILE A 8 -4.00 -1.18 -3.70
CA ILE A 8 -3.05 -1.94 -2.89
C ILE A 8 -1.73 -2.12 -3.63
N ARG A 9 -1.79 -2.57 -4.89
CA ARG A 9 -0.59 -2.74 -5.72
C ARG A 9 0.19 -1.43 -5.84
N ASP A 10 -0.48 -0.34 -6.14
CA ASP A 10 0.16 0.95 -6.37
C ASP A 10 0.78 1.50 -5.09
N ILE A 11 0.14 1.27 -3.93
CA ILE A 11 0.72 1.62 -2.62
C ILE A 11 1.99 0.80 -2.37
N LEU A 12 1.96 -0.50 -2.59
CA LEU A 12 3.12 -1.35 -2.37
C LEU A 12 4.29 -0.98 -3.29
N ILE A 13 4.01 -0.66 -4.55
CA ILE A 13 5.03 -0.17 -5.49
C ILE A 13 5.64 1.13 -4.99
N SER A 14 4.80 2.07 -4.53
CA SER A 14 5.29 3.35 -4.01
C SER A 14 6.17 3.17 -2.78
N VAL A 15 5.77 2.29 -1.86
CA VAL A 15 6.57 1.99 -0.68
C VAL A 15 7.90 1.35 -1.08
N GLU A 16 7.89 0.39 -2.00
CA GLU A 16 9.12 -0.26 -2.45
C GLU A 16 10.09 0.75 -3.07
N GLU A 17 9.58 1.63 -3.93
CA GLU A 17 10.42 2.59 -4.67
C GLU A 17 10.91 3.75 -3.82
N LYS A 18 10.14 4.18 -2.83
CA LYS A 18 10.40 5.42 -2.08
C LYS A 18 11.05 5.19 -0.72
N THR A 19 11.19 3.94 -0.27
CA THR A 19 11.74 3.66 1.06
C THR A 19 13.05 2.92 0.99
N SER A 20 13.82 3.06 2.06
CA SER A 20 15.02 2.26 2.34
C SER A 20 15.07 2.03 3.84
N LEU A 21 16.12 1.39 4.33
CA LEU A 21 16.21 1.05 5.76
C LEU A 21 15.96 2.24 6.68
N ASN A 22 16.43 3.43 6.29
CA ASN A 22 16.34 4.63 7.13
C ASN A 22 15.52 5.76 6.50
N ASP A 23 14.86 5.52 5.36
CA ASP A 23 14.10 6.54 4.64
C ASP A 23 12.66 6.08 4.48
N PRO A 24 11.76 6.48 5.40
CA PRO A 24 10.35 6.12 5.32
C PRO A 24 9.60 6.96 4.30
N ILE A 25 8.38 6.52 3.95
CA ILE A 25 7.45 7.30 3.13
C ILE A 25 6.30 7.79 3.98
N ARG A 26 5.82 9.02 3.72
CA ARG A 26 4.64 9.56 4.37
C ARG A 26 3.45 9.58 3.42
N PHE A 27 2.28 9.30 3.99
CA PHE A 27 1.00 9.46 3.32
C PHE A 27 0.20 10.45 4.17
N ASP A 28 0.10 11.69 3.72
CA ASP A 28 -0.61 12.75 4.45
C ASP A 28 -1.81 13.22 3.64
N PRO A 29 -2.95 13.52 4.29
CA PRO A 29 -4.09 14.14 3.59
C PRO A 29 -3.63 15.45 2.92
N GLY A 30 -3.93 15.59 1.63
CA GLY A 30 -3.53 16.77 0.86
C GLY A 30 -2.10 16.73 0.33
N LYS A 31 -1.31 15.72 0.69
CA LYS A 31 0.09 15.57 0.23
C LYS A 31 0.37 14.12 -0.13
N ILE A 32 -0.51 13.53 -0.92
CA ILE A 32 -0.35 12.14 -1.36
C ILE A 32 0.72 12.09 -2.46
N PRO A 33 1.59 11.04 -2.46
CA PRO A 33 2.57 10.88 -3.53
C PRO A 33 1.95 10.94 -4.92
N SER A 34 2.67 11.55 -5.87
CA SER A 34 2.16 11.78 -7.23
C SER A 34 1.75 10.50 -7.95
N THR A 35 2.33 9.36 -7.58
CA THR A 35 2.00 8.05 -8.16
C THR A 35 0.62 7.55 -7.75
N LEU A 36 -0.02 8.18 -6.78
CA LEU A 36 -1.30 7.74 -6.20
C LEU A 36 -2.42 8.76 -6.36
N THR A 37 -2.20 9.84 -7.11
CA THR A 37 -3.17 10.95 -7.20
C THR A 37 -4.46 10.57 -7.93
N GLN A 38 -4.51 9.43 -8.62
CA GLN A 38 -5.73 8.92 -9.25
C GLN A 38 -6.75 8.41 -8.23
N TYR A 39 -6.37 8.25 -6.98
CA TYR A 39 -7.28 7.81 -5.90
C TYR A 39 -7.56 8.95 -4.93
N PRO A 40 -8.78 9.04 -4.36
CA PRO A 40 -9.04 9.99 -3.27
C PRO A 40 -8.17 9.68 -2.04
N ASP A 41 -7.86 10.71 -1.26
CA ASP A 41 -6.99 10.58 -0.08
C ASP A 41 -7.50 9.55 0.93
N ASP A 42 -8.80 9.56 1.22
CA ASP A 42 -9.40 8.63 2.17
C ASP A 42 -9.31 7.17 1.68
N VAL A 43 -9.43 6.95 0.37
CA VAL A 43 -9.26 5.62 -0.23
C VAL A 43 -7.82 5.15 -0.06
N ILE A 44 -6.85 6.01 -0.31
CA ILE A 44 -5.43 5.67 -0.14
C ILE A 44 -5.13 5.33 1.31
N LEU A 45 -5.54 6.18 2.24
CA LEU A 45 -5.25 5.98 3.66
C LEU A 45 -5.94 4.73 4.21
N TYR A 46 -7.16 4.43 3.76
CA TYR A 46 -7.82 3.18 4.10
C TYR A 46 -7.02 1.96 3.63
N HIS A 47 -6.53 2.00 2.38
CA HIS A 47 -5.78 0.86 1.82
C HIS A 47 -4.38 0.73 2.43
N VAL A 48 -3.75 1.85 2.83
CA VAL A 48 -2.50 1.81 3.61
C VAL A 48 -2.76 1.09 4.94
N LYS A 49 -3.89 1.40 5.60
CA LYS A 49 -4.26 0.72 6.85
C LYS A 49 -4.50 -0.78 6.62
N GLN A 50 -5.16 -1.14 5.52
CA GLN A 50 -5.37 -2.56 5.19
C GLN A 50 -4.05 -3.27 4.94
N CYS A 51 -3.09 -2.64 4.28
CA CYS A 51 -1.76 -3.22 4.09
C CYS A 51 -1.04 -3.44 5.43
N GLU A 52 -1.14 -2.47 6.34
CA GLU A 52 -0.59 -2.61 7.68
C GLU A 52 -1.20 -3.80 8.42
N LEU A 53 -2.52 -3.87 8.43
CA LEU A 53 -3.26 -4.94 9.11
C LEU A 53 -2.95 -6.32 8.52
N SER A 54 -2.62 -6.38 7.25
CA SER A 54 -2.26 -7.62 6.55
C SER A 54 -0.80 -8.01 6.73
N GLY A 55 0.00 -7.23 7.46
CA GLY A 55 1.40 -7.52 7.69
C GLY A 55 2.31 -7.26 6.51
N LEU A 56 1.89 -6.39 5.56
CA LEU A 56 2.67 -6.13 4.35
C LEU A 56 3.75 -5.05 4.55
N PHE A 57 3.73 -4.35 5.68
CA PHE A 57 4.73 -3.34 6.01
C PHE A 57 5.68 -3.87 7.09
N GLY A 58 6.96 -3.58 6.95
CA GLY A 58 7.98 -3.91 7.94
C GLY A 58 8.20 -2.77 8.91
N GLY A 59 8.77 -3.11 10.08
CA GLY A 59 8.92 -2.14 11.14
C GLY A 59 7.57 -1.72 11.69
N LYS A 60 7.50 -0.50 12.21
CA LYS A 60 6.26 0.04 12.78
C LYS A 60 5.72 1.15 11.89
N THR A 61 4.43 1.09 11.58
CA THR A 61 3.72 2.17 10.89
C THR A 61 3.20 3.15 11.94
N TYR A 62 3.51 4.43 11.77
CA TYR A 62 3.10 5.48 12.71
C TYR A 62 1.93 6.26 12.11
N TRP A 63 0.87 6.41 12.89
CA TRP A 63 -0.31 7.19 12.51
C TRP A 63 -0.32 8.51 13.27
N PHE A 64 -0.65 9.61 12.57
CA PHE A 64 -0.61 10.96 13.12
C PHE A 64 -2.02 11.51 13.32
N LEU A 65 -2.12 12.57 14.13
CA LEU A 65 -3.40 13.19 14.45
C LEU A 65 -4.12 13.76 13.22
N ASN A 66 -3.37 14.13 12.19
CA ASN A 66 -3.98 14.64 10.95
C ASN A 66 -4.58 13.55 10.07
N GLY A 67 -4.52 12.30 10.51
CA GLY A 67 -5.01 11.15 9.73
C GLY A 67 -3.98 10.56 8.79
N GLY A 68 -2.80 11.16 8.66
CA GLY A 68 -1.72 10.63 7.86
C GLY A 68 -0.89 9.58 8.59
N CYS A 69 0.07 8.99 7.89
CA CYS A 69 0.92 7.96 8.47
C CYS A 69 2.31 7.96 7.85
N MET A 70 3.22 7.22 8.51
CA MET A 70 4.58 7.01 8.02
C MET A 70 4.86 5.52 7.98
N VAL A 71 5.21 5.02 6.81
CA VAL A 71 5.52 3.61 6.55
C VAL A 71 7.03 3.49 6.33
N GLN A 72 7.66 2.54 7.02
CA GLN A 72 9.13 2.42 6.98
C GLN A 72 9.63 1.70 5.74
N TYR A 73 9.07 0.54 5.41
CA TYR A 73 9.43 -0.26 4.23
C TYR A 73 8.47 -1.45 4.13
N LEU A 74 8.61 -2.27 3.08
CA LEU A 74 7.82 -3.49 2.96
C LEU A 74 8.39 -4.58 3.87
N SER A 75 7.49 -5.39 4.45
CA SER A 75 7.88 -6.62 5.12
C SER A 75 8.29 -7.70 4.09
N PRO A 76 8.93 -8.80 4.50
CA PRO A 76 9.14 -9.94 3.60
C PRO A 76 7.85 -10.41 2.94
N LEU A 77 6.75 -10.44 3.69
CA LEU A 77 5.44 -10.79 3.15
C LEU A 77 4.97 -9.78 2.11
N GLY A 78 5.21 -8.49 2.37
CA GLY A 78 4.87 -7.43 1.41
C GLY A 78 5.64 -7.54 0.11
N HIS A 79 6.93 -7.82 0.19
CA HIS A 79 7.76 -8.06 -1.00
C HIS A 79 7.29 -9.28 -1.79
N GLN A 80 6.96 -10.37 -1.11
CA GLN A 80 6.47 -11.58 -1.75
C GLN A 80 5.12 -11.32 -2.43
N PHE A 81 4.21 -10.66 -1.74
CA PHE A 81 2.90 -10.31 -2.29
C PHE A 81 3.05 -9.44 -3.55
N LEU A 82 3.91 -8.43 -3.50
CA LEU A 82 4.13 -7.55 -4.65
C LEU A 82 4.76 -8.31 -5.82
N SER A 83 5.72 -9.19 -5.56
CA SER A 83 6.32 -10.03 -6.58
C SER A 83 5.27 -10.89 -7.28
N ASP A 84 4.35 -11.47 -6.51
CA ASP A 84 3.30 -12.34 -7.04
C ASP A 84 2.32 -11.60 -7.95
N ILE A 85 2.00 -10.34 -7.63
CA ILE A 85 1.00 -9.58 -8.38
C ILE A 85 1.60 -8.75 -9.52
N ARG A 86 2.93 -8.74 -9.70
CA ARG A 86 3.57 -7.98 -10.78
C ARG A 86 3.36 -8.58 -12.15
N SER A 87 3.18 -9.91 -12.25
CA SER A 87 2.85 -10.52 -13.54
C SER A 87 1.36 -10.33 -13.81
N ASP A 88 0.99 -10.08 -15.08
CA ASP A 88 -0.40 -9.86 -15.46
C ASP A 88 -1.30 -11.02 -15.06
N ASN A 89 -0.83 -12.25 -15.27
CA ASN A 89 -1.61 -13.44 -14.94
C ASN A 89 -1.87 -13.57 -13.44
N ASN A 90 -0.83 -13.39 -12.63
CA ASN A 90 -0.97 -13.46 -11.16
C ASN A 90 -1.83 -12.31 -10.65
N TRP A 91 -1.68 -11.13 -11.22
CA TRP A 91 -2.50 -9.98 -10.84
C TRP A 91 -3.97 -10.20 -11.14
N THR A 92 -4.29 -10.75 -12.32
CA THR A 92 -5.65 -11.07 -12.70
C THR A 92 -6.28 -12.08 -11.72
N LYS A 93 -5.55 -13.13 -11.35
CA LYS A 93 -6.01 -14.11 -10.36
C LYS A 93 -6.26 -13.46 -9.00
N THR A 94 -5.37 -12.59 -8.56
CA THR A 94 -5.52 -11.87 -7.30
C THR A 94 -6.77 -11.01 -7.31
N LYS A 95 -7.04 -10.31 -8.41
CA LYS A 95 -8.27 -9.53 -8.58
C LYS A 95 -9.53 -10.40 -8.50
N GLU A 96 -9.53 -11.54 -9.17
CA GLU A 96 -10.66 -12.46 -9.14
C GLU A 96 -10.96 -12.94 -7.72
N ILE A 97 -9.93 -13.31 -6.96
CA ILE A 97 -10.06 -13.72 -5.57
C ILE A 97 -10.63 -12.58 -4.74
N ALA A 98 -10.12 -11.35 -4.91
CA ALA A 98 -10.58 -10.19 -4.17
C ALA A 98 -12.05 -9.86 -4.47
N HIS A 99 -12.51 -10.11 -5.70
CA HIS A 99 -13.91 -9.87 -6.09
C HIS A 99 -14.87 -10.93 -5.60
N THR A 100 -14.39 -12.14 -5.31
CA THR A 100 -15.25 -13.24 -4.84
C THR A 100 -15.39 -13.29 -3.32
N VAL A 101 -14.66 -12.47 -2.61
CA VAL A 101 -14.70 -12.38 -1.13
C VAL A 101 -15.62 -11.23 -0.62
#